data_e5d0a4caaded6a46456e052b83683dff
#
_entry.id   e5d0a4caaded6a46456e052b83683dff
#
_cell.length_a   1.000
_cell.length_b   1.000
_cell.length_c   1.000
_cell.angle_alpha   90.00
_cell.angle_beta   90.00
_cell.angle_gamma   90.00
#
_symmetry.space_group_name_H-M   'P 1'
#
loop_
_entity.id
_entity.type
_entity.pdbx_description
1 polymer ?
#
loop_
_entity_poly.entity_id
_entity_poly.type
_entity_poly.pdbx_seq_one_letter_code
_entity_poly.pdbx_strand_id
1 'polypeptide(L)'
;WESFLLAESRLPGPRANLDLAQAAADEGDATQFRAWLAIGADEAPANTPGEFLPLCGALGFGRLLAEGDRAALADIRRAANDRRWRVREGAAMALQRWGAADMPALLAEADNWAGGTRLEQRAIAAALCEPPLLSDVATAERVLDVLDRITATVRGAAAVSGTVERRSDGFVALRKGLGYCWSVAAVAAPARGLALMEKWLADEDKDVRWIMRENLGKARLARLDADWLARQRARLEG
;
A
#
# COMPACT_ATOMS: atom_id res chain seq x y z
N TRP A 1 4.32 -28.39 7.35
CA TRP A 1 3.85 -27.17 6.66
C TRP A 1 5.00 -26.40 6.03
N GLU A 2 6.01 -25.99 6.81
CA GLU A 2 7.07 -25.08 6.34
C GLU A 2 7.82 -25.60 5.14
N SER A 3 8.27 -26.88 5.17
CA SER A 3 8.98 -27.47 4.03
C SER A 3 8.15 -27.45 2.75
N PHE A 4 6.84 -27.68 2.85
CA PHE A 4 5.91 -27.59 1.73
C PHE A 4 5.75 -26.15 1.24
N LEU A 5 5.54 -25.19 2.16
CA LEU A 5 5.40 -23.78 1.85
C LEU A 5 6.64 -23.23 1.13
N LEU A 6 7.83 -23.60 1.61
CA LEU A 6 9.10 -23.21 0.99
C LEU A 6 9.25 -23.80 -0.42
N ALA A 7 8.95 -25.09 -0.60
CA ALA A 7 9.05 -25.77 -1.89
C ALA A 7 8.08 -25.19 -2.94
N GLU A 8 6.85 -24.86 -2.52
CA GLU A 8 5.78 -24.38 -3.40
C GLU A 8 5.67 -22.83 -3.46
N SER A 9 6.61 -22.12 -2.86
CA SER A 9 6.64 -20.65 -2.77
C SER A 9 6.71 -19.93 -4.12
N ARG A 10 7.17 -20.61 -5.18
CA ARG A 10 7.55 -20.04 -6.49
C ARG A 10 8.69 -19.02 -6.39
N LEU A 11 9.49 -19.08 -5.32
CA LEU A 11 10.69 -18.26 -5.13
C LEU A 11 11.95 -19.12 -5.25
N PRO A 12 13.02 -18.56 -5.85
CA PRO A 12 13.14 -17.23 -6.44
C PRO A 12 12.29 -17.04 -7.70
N GLY A 13 11.67 -15.85 -7.85
CA GLY A 13 10.83 -15.58 -9.02
C GLY A 13 10.15 -14.20 -8.95
N PRO A 14 9.52 -13.76 -10.04
CA PRO A 14 8.88 -12.45 -10.08
C PRO A 14 7.62 -12.37 -9.18
N ARG A 15 6.96 -13.51 -8.95
CA ARG A 15 5.74 -13.62 -8.15
C ARG A 15 5.82 -14.78 -7.18
N ALA A 16 5.50 -14.53 -5.92
CA ALA A 16 5.27 -15.58 -4.94
C ALA A 16 3.92 -16.30 -5.22
N ASN A 17 3.76 -17.48 -4.67
CA ASN A 17 2.51 -18.25 -4.72
C ASN A 17 1.48 -17.64 -3.73
N LEU A 18 0.77 -16.59 -4.17
CA LEU A 18 -0.15 -15.85 -3.30
C LEU A 18 -1.35 -16.70 -2.86
N ASP A 19 -1.83 -17.61 -3.72
CA ASP A 19 -2.94 -18.52 -3.37
C ASP A 19 -2.55 -19.42 -2.20
N LEU A 20 -1.31 -19.95 -2.23
CA LEU A 20 -0.77 -20.74 -1.14
C LEU A 20 -0.53 -19.90 0.13
N ALA A 21 -0.07 -18.65 -0.03
CA ALA A 21 0.12 -17.75 1.10
C ALA A 21 -1.21 -17.40 1.78
N GLN A 22 -2.29 -17.20 1.02
CA GLN A 22 -3.63 -17.01 1.56
C GLN A 22 -4.13 -18.27 2.29
N ALA A 23 -3.97 -19.44 1.70
CA ALA A 23 -4.34 -20.71 2.35
C ALA A 23 -3.58 -20.90 3.68
N ALA A 24 -2.28 -20.59 3.71
CA ALA A 24 -1.50 -20.64 4.95
C ALA A 24 -1.99 -19.62 5.99
N ALA A 25 -2.43 -18.43 5.56
CA ALA A 25 -3.02 -17.41 6.41
C ALA A 25 -4.39 -17.82 6.96
N ASP A 26 -5.16 -18.62 6.20
CA ASP A 26 -6.48 -19.09 6.62
C ASP A 26 -6.38 -20.21 7.68
N GLU A 27 -5.36 -21.06 7.59
CA GLU A 27 -5.22 -22.26 8.43
C GLU A 27 -4.30 -22.08 9.65
N GLY A 28 -3.37 -21.11 9.62
CA GLY A 28 -2.38 -20.91 10.69
C GLY A 28 -2.95 -20.19 11.92
N ASP A 29 -2.14 -20.09 12.96
CA ASP A 29 -2.48 -19.38 14.19
C ASP A 29 -1.51 -18.23 14.52
N ALA A 30 -1.86 -17.43 15.53
CA ALA A 30 -1.07 -16.27 15.95
C ALA A 30 0.36 -16.62 16.34
N THR A 31 0.60 -17.78 16.96
CA THR A 31 1.92 -18.24 17.40
C THR A 31 2.78 -18.53 16.18
N GLN A 32 2.23 -19.27 15.22
CA GLN A 32 2.89 -19.61 13.97
C GLN A 32 3.20 -18.36 13.14
N PHE A 33 2.23 -17.44 12.99
CA PHE A 33 2.45 -16.20 12.25
C PHE A 33 3.55 -15.32 12.87
N ARG A 34 3.61 -15.24 14.21
CA ARG A 34 4.70 -14.52 14.91
C ARG A 34 6.04 -15.20 14.69
N ALA A 35 6.10 -16.53 14.76
CA ALA A 35 7.33 -17.27 14.47
C ALA A 35 7.82 -17.02 13.05
N TRP A 36 6.95 -17.08 12.05
CA TRP A 36 7.31 -16.80 10.67
C TRP A 36 7.73 -15.35 10.44
N LEU A 37 7.01 -14.38 11.00
CA LEU A 37 7.34 -12.97 10.86
C LEU A 37 8.64 -12.59 11.61
N ALA A 38 9.06 -13.39 12.60
CA ALA A 38 10.32 -13.20 13.31
C ALA A 38 11.57 -13.60 12.49
N ILE A 39 11.40 -14.42 11.43
CA ILE A 39 12.49 -14.79 10.52
C ILE A 39 13.03 -13.54 9.84
N GLY A 40 14.22 -13.12 10.20
CA GLY A 40 14.86 -11.88 9.75
C GLY A 40 15.24 -11.91 8.26
N ALA A 41 15.48 -10.72 7.70
CA ALA A 41 15.88 -10.59 6.30
C ALA A 41 17.29 -11.15 6.01
N ASP A 42 18.13 -11.30 7.04
CA ASP A 42 19.47 -11.87 6.91
C ASP A 42 19.40 -13.40 6.90
N GLU A 43 18.42 -14.01 7.56
CA GLU A 43 18.14 -15.44 7.56
C GLU A 43 17.35 -15.87 6.30
N ALA A 44 16.37 -15.08 5.92
CA ALA A 44 15.53 -15.27 4.76
C ALA A 44 15.56 -14.04 3.82
N PRO A 45 16.62 -13.90 3.02
CA PRO A 45 16.78 -12.74 2.13
C PRO A 45 15.64 -12.61 1.10
N ALA A 46 15.45 -11.38 0.60
CA ALA A 46 14.47 -11.11 -0.44
C ALA A 46 14.69 -12.01 -1.67
N ASN A 47 13.61 -12.46 -2.26
CA ASN A 47 13.58 -13.34 -3.43
C ASN A 47 14.22 -14.73 -3.21
N THR A 48 14.21 -15.21 -1.97
CA THR A 48 14.52 -16.61 -1.64
C THR A 48 13.27 -17.34 -1.19
N PRO A 49 13.21 -18.69 -1.24
CA PRO A 49 12.08 -19.43 -0.68
C PRO A 49 11.78 -19.07 0.77
N GLY A 50 12.81 -18.78 1.58
CA GLY A 50 12.66 -18.39 2.99
C GLY A 50 11.82 -17.13 3.21
N GLU A 51 11.83 -16.16 2.26
CA GLU A 51 10.99 -14.96 2.32
C GLU A 51 9.49 -15.28 2.36
N PHE A 52 9.09 -16.47 1.91
CA PHE A 52 7.69 -16.86 1.82
C PHE A 52 7.02 -17.01 3.18
N LEU A 53 7.72 -17.55 4.17
CA LEU A 53 7.16 -17.72 5.52
C LEU A 53 6.82 -16.38 6.19
N PRO A 54 7.69 -15.35 6.24
CA PRO A 54 7.31 -14.03 6.73
C PRO A 54 6.18 -13.36 5.95
N LEU A 55 6.08 -13.60 4.64
CA LEU A 55 4.93 -13.16 3.85
C LEU A 55 3.63 -13.81 4.33
N CYS A 56 3.62 -15.14 4.52
CA CYS A 56 2.47 -15.86 5.08
C CYS A 56 2.09 -15.36 6.48
N GLY A 57 3.08 -15.12 7.34
CA GLY A 57 2.87 -14.56 8.67
C GLY A 57 2.20 -13.20 8.62
N ALA A 58 2.69 -12.28 7.76
CA ALA A 58 2.09 -10.97 7.59
C ALA A 58 0.63 -11.05 7.13
N LEU A 59 0.31 -11.92 6.16
CA LEU A 59 -1.05 -12.17 5.68
C LEU A 59 -1.96 -12.76 6.76
N GLY A 60 -1.43 -13.69 7.56
CA GLY A 60 -2.18 -14.35 8.64
C GLY A 60 -2.69 -13.37 9.70
N PHE A 61 -1.91 -12.34 10.03
CA PHE A 61 -2.37 -11.28 10.93
C PHE A 61 -3.56 -10.49 10.37
N GLY A 62 -3.71 -10.39 9.06
CA GLY A 62 -4.89 -9.79 8.43
C GLY A 62 -6.17 -10.58 8.72
N ARG A 63 -6.11 -11.91 8.78
CA ARG A 63 -7.24 -12.76 9.19
C ARG A 63 -7.58 -12.52 10.65
N LEU A 64 -6.58 -12.62 11.54
CA LEU A 64 -6.79 -12.43 12.98
C LEU A 64 -7.39 -11.05 13.29
N LEU A 65 -6.92 -10.01 12.60
CA LEU A 65 -7.45 -8.66 12.74
C LEU A 65 -8.90 -8.56 12.26
N ALA A 66 -9.25 -9.22 11.14
CA ALA A 66 -10.61 -9.29 10.62
C ALA A 66 -11.55 -10.08 11.57
N GLU A 67 -11.02 -11.04 12.32
CA GLU A 67 -11.72 -11.78 13.37
C GLU A 67 -11.81 -11.03 14.72
N GLY A 68 -11.23 -9.82 14.81
CA GLY A 68 -11.33 -8.93 15.96
C GLY A 68 -10.10 -8.89 16.88
N ASP A 69 -9.03 -9.64 16.59
CA ASP A 69 -7.77 -9.55 17.35
C ASP A 69 -7.02 -8.25 17.02
N ARG A 70 -7.30 -7.20 17.79
CA ARG A 70 -6.66 -5.90 17.64
C ARG A 70 -5.16 -5.91 17.93
N ALA A 71 -4.63 -6.90 18.64
CA ALA A 71 -3.19 -7.03 18.90
C ALA A 71 -2.40 -7.28 17.60
N ALA A 72 -3.04 -7.88 16.59
CA ALA A 72 -2.47 -8.11 15.26
C ALA A 72 -2.02 -6.82 14.54
N LEU A 73 -2.58 -5.64 14.88
CA LEU A 73 -2.16 -4.36 14.29
C LEU A 73 -0.69 -4.07 14.51
N ALA A 74 -0.15 -4.38 15.69
CA ALA A 74 1.28 -4.17 15.97
C ALA A 74 2.18 -5.07 15.11
N ASP A 75 1.77 -6.32 14.89
CA ASP A 75 2.49 -7.25 14.04
C ASP A 75 2.43 -6.85 12.55
N ILE A 76 1.27 -6.39 12.07
CA ILE A 76 1.11 -5.85 10.70
C ILE A 76 1.97 -4.59 10.51
N ARG A 77 2.05 -3.71 11.51
CA ARG A 77 2.89 -2.51 11.48
C ARG A 77 4.37 -2.86 11.41
N ARG A 78 4.81 -3.89 12.14
CA ARG A 78 6.16 -4.44 12.03
C ARG A 78 6.43 -4.97 10.62
N ALA A 79 5.52 -5.75 10.04
CA ALA A 79 5.60 -6.26 8.67
C ALA A 79 5.65 -5.14 7.63
N ALA A 80 4.89 -4.06 7.82
CA ALA A 80 4.91 -2.89 6.93
C ALA A 80 6.28 -2.20 6.88
N ASN A 81 7.09 -2.30 7.93
CA ASN A 81 8.43 -1.74 8.02
C ASN A 81 9.55 -2.75 7.72
N ASP A 82 9.24 -3.96 7.21
CA ASP A 82 10.24 -4.97 6.87
C ASP A 82 11.15 -4.51 5.71
N ARG A 83 12.41 -4.98 5.72
CA ARG A 83 13.39 -4.71 4.65
C ARG A 83 12.95 -5.33 3.32
N ARG A 84 12.21 -6.44 3.34
CA ARG A 84 11.75 -7.22 2.18
C ARG A 84 10.43 -6.66 1.64
N TRP A 85 10.40 -6.37 0.36
CA TRP A 85 9.22 -5.74 -0.24
C TRP A 85 7.97 -6.63 -0.23
N ARG A 86 8.14 -7.97 -0.32
CA ARG A 86 6.99 -8.91 -0.28
C ARG A 86 6.34 -8.98 1.10
N VAL A 87 7.15 -8.89 2.16
CA VAL A 87 6.59 -8.84 3.52
C VAL A 87 5.79 -7.54 3.72
N ARG A 88 6.30 -6.41 3.20
CA ARG A 88 5.55 -5.15 3.18
C ARG A 88 4.27 -5.22 2.35
N GLU A 89 4.29 -5.97 1.25
CA GLU A 89 3.08 -6.25 0.45
C GLU A 89 2.08 -7.08 1.25
N GLY A 90 2.55 -8.11 1.96
CA GLY A 90 1.74 -8.91 2.88
C GLY A 90 1.04 -8.04 3.94
N ALA A 91 1.73 -7.03 4.48
CA ALA A 91 1.12 -6.08 5.41
C ALA A 91 -0.01 -5.26 4.77
N ALA A 92 0.16 -4.79 3.53
CA ALA A 92 -0.91 -4.09 2.81
C ALA A 92 -2.10 -5.02 2.53
N MET A 93 -1.85 -6.26 2.11
CA MET A 93 -2.89 -7.27 1.89
C MET A 93 -3.61 -7.66 3.19
N ALA A 94 -2.91 -7.69 4.32
CA ALA A 94 -3.51 -7.89 5.64
C ALA A 94 -4.51 -6.77 5.99
N LEU A 95 -4.13 -5.51 5.75
CA LEU A 95 -5.03 -4.37 5.94
C LEU A 95 -6.20 -4.39 4.94
N GLN A 96 -6.00 -4.84 3.69
CA GLN A 96 -7.08 -5.05 2.72
C GLN A 96 -8.10 -6.07 3.22
N ARG A 97 -7.62 -7.19 3.76
CA ARG A 97 -8.49 -8.22 4.35
C ARG A 97 -9.30 -7.66 5.52
N TRP A 98 -8.68 -6.87 6.38
CA TRP A 98 -9.39 -6.17 7.45
C TRP A 98 -10.42 -5.18 6.90
N GLY A 99 -10.06 -4.36 5.91
CA GLY A 99 -10.98 -3.42 5.27
C GLY A 99 -12.18 -4.11 4.59
N ALA A 100 -12.00 -5.31 4.05
CA ALA A 100 -13.09 -6.10 3.49
C ALA A 100 -14.07 -6.60 4.58
N ALA A 101 -13.60 -6.80 5.81
CA ALA A 101 -14.42 -7.20 6.95
C ALA A 101 -15.01 -5.99 7.69
N ASP A 102 -14.23 -4.90 7.85
CA ASP A 102 -14.61 -3.71 8.63
C ASP A 102 -13.91 -2.46 8.06
N MET A 103 -14.43 -1.94 6.96
CA MET A 103 -13.89 -0.73 6.31
C MET A 103 -13.95 0.52 7.21
N PRO A 104 -15.01 0.76 8.00
CA PRO A 104 -15.04 1.84 8.97
C PRO A 104 -13.89 1.81 9.98
N ALA A 105 -13.55 0.63 10.49
CA ALA A 105 -12.44 0.48 11.44
C ALA A 105 -11.07 0.72 10.77
N LEU A 106 -10.88 0.24 9.53
CA LEU A 106 -9.67 0.53 8.76
C LEU A 106 -9.51 2.03 8.50
N LEU A 107 -10.59 2.73 8.12
CA LEU A 107 -10.58 4.19 7.92
C LEU A 107 -10.30 4.96 9.20
N ALA A 108 -10.82 4.51 10.35
CA ALA A 108 -10.53 5.13 11.65
C ALA A 108 -9.05 4.99 12.03
N GLU A 109 -8.40 3.90 11.67
CA GLU A 109 -6.97 3.67 11.92
C GLU A 109 -6.06 4.37 10.88
N ALA A 110 -6.60 4.72 9.71
CA ALA A 110 -5.82 5.25 8.59
C ALA A 110 -5.06 6.55 8.96
N ASP A 111 -5.58 7.39 9.84
CA ASP A 111 -4.93 8.62 10.28
C ASP A 111 -3.64 8.33 11.07
N ASN A 112 -3.66 7.31 11.92
CA ASN A 112 -2.47 6.87 12.67
C ASN A 112 -1.36 6.37 11.72
N TRP A 113 -1.73 5.65 10.67
CA TRP A 113 -0.79 5.15 9.67
C TRP A 113 -0.31 6.25 8.73
N ALA A 114 -1.16 7.20 8.38
CA ALA A 114 -0.79 8.35 7.55
C ALA A 114 0.22 9.26 8.26
N GLY A 115 0.20 9.32 9.59
CA GLY A 115 1.19 10.01 10.42
C GLY A 115 2.45 9.20 10.74
N GLY A 116 2.53 7.94 10.32
CA GLY A 116 3.63 7.02 10.62
C GLY A 116 4.83 7.15 9.69
N THR A 117 5.64 6.08 9.63
CA THR A 117 6.80 5.99 8.73
C THR A 117 6.38 6.03 7.25
N ARG A 118 7.33 6.31 6.34
CA ARG A 118 7.06 6.26 4.88
C ARG A 118 6.55 4.90 4.41
N LEU A 119 7.00 3.83 5.04
CA LEU A 119 6.56 2.47 4.73
C LEU A 119 5.15 2.18 5.29
N GLU A 120 4.80 2.71 6.45
CA GLU A 120 3.44 2.67 6.99
C GLU A 120 2.47 3.47 6.13
N GLN A 121 2.85 4.69 5.73
CA GLN A 121 2.08 5.50 4.78
C GLN A 121 1.84 4.76 3.45
N ARG A 122 2.87 4.06 2.95
CA ARG A 122 2.74 3.22 1.75
C ARG A 122 1.78 2.06 1.96
N ALA A 123 1.87 1.38 3.11
CA ALA A 123 1.02 0.22 3.40
C ALA A 123 -0.46 0.61 3.46
N ILE A 124 -0.79 1.69 4.19
CA ILE A 124 -2.19 2.15 4.28
C ILE A 124 -2.71 2.69 2.94
N ALA A 125 -1.90 3.44 2.18
CA ALA A 125 -2.30 3.91 0.86
C ALA A 125 -2.60 2.74 -0.09
N ALA A 126 -1.74 1.70 -0.11
CA ALA A 126 -1.95 0.51 -0.92
C ALA A 126 -3.16 -0.32 -0.46
N ALA A 127 -3.39 -0.39 0.86
CA ALA A 127 -4.53 -1.11 1.41
C ALA A 127 -5.86 -0.45 1.04
N LEU A 128 -5.97 0.86 1.24
CA LEU A 128 -7.19 1.63 0.96
C LEU A 128 -7.51 1.72 -0.53
N CYS A 129 -6.49 1.69 -1.39
CA CYS A 129 -6.67 1.81 -2.84
C CYS A 129 -6.86 0.44 -3.53
N GLU A 130 -7.58 -0.46 -2.90
CA GLU A 130 -8.04 -1.73 -3.49
C GLU A 130 -9.45 -1.55 -4.06
N PRO A 131 -9.66 -1.74 -5.39
CA PRO A 131 -10.94 -1.41 -6.03
C PRO A 131 -12.19 -1.98 -5.36
N PRO A 132 -12.22 -3.25 -4.90
CA PRO A 132 -13.38 -3.79 -4.20
C PRO A 132 -13.76 -3.04 -2.92
N LEU A 133 -12.81 -2.39 -2.25
CA LEU A 133 -13.05 -1.62 -1.02
C LEU A 133 -13.65 -0.22 -1.30
N LEU A 134 -13.61 0.23 -2.55
CA LEU A 134 -14.03 1.57 -2.98
C LEU A 134 -15.36 1.55 -3.76
N SER A 135 -16.23 0.61 -3.47
CA SER A 135 -17.54 0.50 -4.13
C SER A 135 -18.54 1.60 -3.70
N ASP A 136 -18.31 2.21 -2.53
CA ASP A 136 -19.09 3.33 -2.01
C ASP A 136 -18.34 4.65 -2.19
N VAL A 137 -19.03 5.66 -2.74
CA VAL A 137 -18.45 6.98 -3.04
C VAL A 137 -17.97 7.69 -1.77
N ALA A 138 -18.74 7.63 -0.67
CA ALA A 138 -18.36 8.29 0.58
C ALA A 138 -17.08 7.67 1.17
N THR A 139 -16.93 6.35 1.08
CA THR A 139 -15.69 5.65 1.41
C THR A 139 -14.53 6.11 0.55
N ALA A 140 -14.73 6.19 -0.78
CA ALA A 140 -13.68 6.65 -1.70
C ALA A 140 -13.26 8.10 -1.43
N GLU A 141 -14.19 8.99 -1.08
CA GLU A 141 -13.88 10.36 -0.67
C GLU A 141 -13.03 10.42 0.61
N ARG A 142 -13.34 9.58 1.61
CA ARG A 142 -12.50 9.45 2.82
C ARG A 142 -11.10 8.95 2.47
N VAL A 143 -10.97 8.01 1.56
CA VAL A 143 -9.66 7.53 1.08
C VAL A 143 -8.90 8.64 0.35
N LEU A 144 -9.56 9.45 -0.47
CA LEU A 144 -8.94 10.63 -1.09
C LEU A 144 -8.40 11.62 -0.05
N ASP A 145 -9.09 11.82 1.08
CA ASP A 145 -8.59 12.68 2.17
C ASP A 145 -7.30 12.11 2.81
N VAL A 146 -7.22 10.80 2.97
CA VAL A 146 -5.99 10.13 3.45
C VAL A 146 -4.85 10.32 2.45
N LEU A 147 -5.12 10.12 1.15
CA LEU A 147 -4.11 10.32 0.10
C LEU A 147 -3.65 11.78 0.02
N ASP A 148 -4.56 12.74 0.19
CA ASP A 148 -4.25 14.18 0.20
C ASP A 148 -3.27 14.51 1.33
N ARG A 149 -3.52 14.02 2.55
CA ARG A 149 -2.63 14.19 3.71
C ARG A 149 -1.28 13.53 3.51
N ILE A 150 -1.23 12.29 3.03
CA ILE A 150 0.03 11.59 2.77
C ILE A 150 0.84 12.32 1.69
N THR A 151 0.20 12.80 0.62
CA THR A 151 0.87 13.55 -0.45
C THR A 151 1.43 14.88 0.08
N ALA A 152 0.73 15.56 0.99
CA ALA A 152 1.24 16.75 1.64
C ALA A 152 2.55 16.48 2.42
N THR A 153 2.70 15.29 3.03
CA THR A 153 3.96 14.92 3.71
C THR A 153 5.11 14.67 2.72
N VAL A 154 4.82 14.17 1.51
CA VAL A 154 5.82 14.04 0.43
C VAL A 154 6.34 15.40 -0.01
N ARG A 155 5.45 16.37 -0.23
CA ARG A 155 5.78 17.77 -0.52
C ARG A 155 6.66 18.38 0.57
N GLY A 156 6.30 18.17 1.84
CA GLY A 156 7.03 18.70 2.99
C GLY A 156 8.42 18.09 3.22
N ALA A 157 8.73 16.94 2.63
CA ALA A 157 10.00 16.23 2.87
C ALA A 157 11.26 17.06 2.55
N ALA A 158 11.19 17.96 1.58
CA ALA A 158 12.30 18.85 1.23
C ALA A 158 12.62 19.89 2.32
N ALA A 159 11.60 20.32 3.07
CA ALA A 159 11.76 21.35 4.08
C ALA A 159 12.34 20.80 5.40
N VAL A 160 12.10 19.51 5.70
CA VAL A 160 12.46 18.91 7.01
C VAL A 160 13.80 18.19 6.97
N SER A 161 14.11 17.42 5.91
CA SER A 161 15.27 16.50 5.89
C SER A 161 16.11 16.61 4.61
N GLY A 162 15.79 17.56 3.73
CA GLY A 162 16.54 17.79 2.50
C GLY A 162 16.51 16.59 1.52
N THR A 163 17.62 16.44 0.76
CA THR A 163 17.70 15.41 -0.30
C THR A 163 17.90 13.98 0.23
N VAL A 164 18.34 13.81 1.48
CA VAL A 164 18.68 12.49 2.06
C VAL A 164 17.42 11.65 2.25
N GLU A 165 16.35 12.22 2.81
CA GLU A 165 15.09 11.50 3.00
C GLU A 165 14.51 11.01 1.67
N ARG A 166 14.55 11.84 0.62
CA ARG A 166 14.01 11.51 -0.70
C ARG A 166 14.71 10.34 -1.41
N ARG A 167 15.90 9.94 -0.92
CA ARG A 167 16.66 8.78 -1.41
C ARG A 167 16.43 7.53 -0.57
N SER A 168 15.76 7.63 0.57
CA SER A 168 15.49 6.47 1.40
C SER A 168 14.56 5.47 0.70
N ASP A 169 14.74 4.19 0.97
CA ASP A 169 13.91 3.12 0.42
C ASP A 169 12.43 3.32 0.76
N GLY A 170 12.15 3.80 1.97
CA GLY A 170 10.79 4.10 2.41
C GLY A 170 10.13 5.19 1.59
N PHE A 171 10.83 6.31 1.35
CA PHE A 171 10.32 7.40 0.51
C PHE A 171 10.08 6.94 -0.93
N VAL A 172 11.03 6.21 -1.51
CA VAL A 172 10.92 5.67 -2.87
C VAL A 172 9.74 4.71 -2.99
N ALA A 173 9.54 3.84 -1.99
CA ALA A 173 8.41 2.91 -1.94
C ALA A 173 7.07 3.64 -1.83
N LEU A 174 6.96 4.65 -0.95
CA LEU A 174 5.76 5.48 -0.82
C LEU A 174 5.44 6.21 -2.12
N ARG A 175 6.42 6.89 -2.71
CA ARG A 175 6.25 7.62 -3.97
C ARG A 175 5.72 6.71 -5.08
N LYS A 176 6.29 5.50 -5.23
CA LYS A 176 5.82 4.52 -6.20
C LYS A 176 4.39 4.05 -5.92
N GLY A 177 4.03 3.81 -4.66
CA GLY A 177 2.68 3.45 -4.25
C GLY A 177 1.67 4.55 -4.61
N LEU A 178 1.95 5.80 -4.24
CA LEU A 178 1.10 6.94 -4.58
C LEU A 178 0.97 7.15 -6.10
N GLY A 179 1.99 6.79 -6.91
CA GLY A 179 1.94 6.80 -8.38
C GLY A 179 0.93 5.83 -8.99
N TYR A 180 0.25 5.03 -8.15
CA TYR A 180 -0.85 4.15 -8.54
C TYR A 180 -2.14 4.50 -7.81
N CYS A 181 -2.08 4.78 -6.52
CA CYS A 181 -3.24 4.91 -5.62
C CYS A 181 -4.21 6.01 -6.04
N TRP A 182 -3.72 7.18 -6.42
CA TRP A 182 -4.57 8.31 -6.79
C TRP A 182 -5.55 7.98 -7.91
N SER A 183 -5.10 7.29 -8.95
CA SER A 183 -5.98 6.91 -10.06
C SER A 183 -7.03 5.89 -9.67
N VAL A 184 -6.78 5.05 -8.66
CA VAL A 184 -7.78 4.09 -8.15
C VAL A 184 -8.88 4.83 -7.39
N ALA A 185 -8.50 5.66 -6.42
CA ALA A 185 -9.44 6.41 -5.61
C ALA A 185 -10.22 7.46 -6.45
N ALA A 186 -9.55 8.14 -7.39
CA ALA A 186 -10.19 9.13 -8.24
C ALA A 186 -11.27 8.53 -9.15
N VAL A 187 -11.09 7.31 -9.65
CA VAL A 187 -12.12 6.64 -10.46
C VAL A 187 -13.35 6.24 -9.62
N ALA A 188 -13.14 5.94 -8.34
CA ALA A 188 -14.23 5.58 -7.42
C ALA A 188 -15.06 6.79 -6.95
N ALA A 189 -14.45 7.99 -6.88
CA ALA A 189 -15.14 9.25 -6.55
C ALA A 189 -14.69 10.36 -7.54
N PRO A 190 -15.20 10.38 -8.79
CA PRO A 190 -14.64 11.18 -9.86
C PRO A 190 -14.63 12.69 -9.61
N ALA A 191 -15.72 13.25 -9.11
CA ALA A 191 -15.85 14.70 -8.92
C ALA A 191 -14.75 15.23 -7.96
N ARG A 192 -14.60 14.59 -6.79
CA ARG A 192 -13.59 14.97 -5.80
C ARG A 192 -12.19 14.55 -6.22
N GLY A 193 -12.05 13.33 -6.78
CA GLY A 193 -10.78 12.76 -7.16
C GLY A 193 -10.07 13.56 -8.24
N LEU A 194 -10.78 13.94 -9.30
CA LEU A 194 -10.20 14.75 -10.37
C LEU A 194 -9.83 16.16 -9.88
N ALA A 195 -10.65 16.79 -9.03
CA ALA A 195 -10.36 18.10 -8.44
C ALA A 195 -9.09 18.07 -7.56
N LEU A 196 -8.94 17.04 -6.71
CA LEU A 196 -7.73 16.88 -5.90
C LEU A 196 -6.50 16.54 -6.75
N MET A 197 -6.64 15.75 -7.80
CA MET A 197 -5.55 15.51 -8.72
C MET A 197 -5.12 16.78 -9.45
N GLU A 198 -6.05 17.67 -9.86
CA GLU A 198 -5.71 18.98 -10.44
C GLU A 198 -4.95 19.87 -9.47
N LYS A 199 -5.33 19.90 -8.19
CA LYS A 199 -4.60 20.59 -7.13
C LYS A 199 -3.14 20.13 -7.07
N TRP A 200 -2.88 18.83 -7.09
CA TRP A 200 -1.53 18.28 -7.00
C TRP A 200 -0.76 18.31 -8.31
N LEU A 201 -1.43 18.35 -9.46
CA LEU A 201 -0.79 18.59 -10.77
C LEU A 201 -0.24 20.01 -10.90
N ALA A 202 -0.82 20.97 -10.18
CA ALA A 202 -0.34 22.35 -10.13
C ALA A 202 0.83 22.55 -9.13
N ASP A 203 1.20 21.54 -8.34
CA ASP A 203 2.28 21.64 -7.36
C ASP A 203 3.66 21.62 -8.08
N GLU A 204 4.61 22.40 -7.54
CA GLU A 204 5.95 22.51 -8.12
C GLU A 204 6.93 21.44 -7.60
N ASP A 205 6.55 20.70 -6.54
CA ASP A 205 7.41 19.64 -5.99
C ASP A 205 7.62 18.51 -7.00
N LYS A 206 8.89 18.22 -7.29
CA LYS A 206 9.26 17.24 -8.32
C LYS A 206 8.72 15.83 -8.07
N ASP A 207 8.62 15.40 -6.81
CA ASP A 207 8.16 14.05 -6.47
C ASP A 207 6.64 13.99 -6.49
N VAL A 208 5.94 15.07 -6.10
CA VAL A 208 4.49 15.20 -6.29
C VAL A 208 4.13 15.21 -7.78
N ARG A 209 4.83 15.99 -8.59
CA ARG A 209 4.64 15.99 -10.07
C ARG A 209 4.89 14.62 -10.68
N TRP A 210 5.91 13.90 -10.20
CA TRP A 210 6.17 12.54 -10.65
C TRP A 210 5.02 11.60 -10.29
N ILE A 211 4.50 11.65 -9.04
CA ILE A 211 3.34 10.86 -8.58
C ILE A 211 2.14 11.11 -9.49
N MET A 212 1.82 12.36 -9.75
CA MET A 212 0.66 12.70 -10.58
C MET A 212 0.86 12.25 -12.04
N ARG A 213 2.05 12.45 -12.61
CA ARG A 213 2.36 11.98 -13.97
C ARG A 213 2.20 10.46 -14.10
N GLU A 214 2.67 9.68 -13.14
CA GLU A 214 2.48 8.23 -13.10
C GLU A 214 1.00 7.82 -13.10
N ASN A 215 0.16 8.55 -12.36
CA ASN A 215 -1.28 8.30 -12.33
C ASN A 215 -1.95 8.65 -13.66
N LEU A 216 -1.56 9.76 -14.32
CA LEU A 216 -2.08 10.11 -15.64
C LEU A 216 -1.75 9.06 -16.73
N GLY A 217 -0.75 8.18 -16.49
CA GLY A 217 -0.45 7.04 -17.34
C GLY A 217 -1.42 5.86 -17.21
N LYS A 218 -2.33 5.86 -16.22
CA LYS A 218 -3.20 4.69 -15.94
C LYS A 218 -4.44 4.69 -16.83
N ALA A 219 -4.67 3.60 -17.55
CA ALA A 219 -5.78 3.44 -18.51
C ALA A 219 -7.16 3.68 -17.89
N ARG A 220 -7.30 3.53 -16.56
CA ARG A 220 -8.58 3.77 -15.87
C ARG A 220 -9.03 5.23 -15.92
N LEU A 221 -8.11 6.20 -15.90
CA LEU A 221 -8.40 7.61 -16.06
C LEU A 221 -8.84 7.97 -17.50
N ALA A 222 -8.21 7.34 -18.50
CA ALA A 222 -8.64 7.51 -19.89
C ALA A 222 -10.05 6.97 -20.12
N ARG A 223 -10.42 5.88 -19.44
CA ARG A 223 -11.80 5.34 -19.51
C ARG A 223 -12.81 6.18 -18.75
N LEU A 224 -12.36 6.90 -17.71
CA LEU A 224 -13.21 7.78 -16.92
C LEU A 224 -13.52 9.07 -17.69
N ASP A 225 -12.49 9.79 -18.14
CA ASP A 225 -12.62 11.07 -18.87
C ASP A 225 -11.35 11.29 -19.72
N ALA A 226 -11.46 10.94 -21.01
CA ALA A 226 -10.35 11.05 -21.95
C ALA A 226 -9.97 12.52 -22.25
N ASP A 227 -10.97 13.42 -22.27
CA ASP A 227 -10.77 14.84 -22.57
C ASP A 227 -10.09 15.54 -21.38
N TRP A 228 -10.52 15.24 -20.15
CA TRP A 228 -9.83 15.71 -18.94
C TRP A 228 -8.39 15.25 -18.93
N LEU A 229 -8.14 13.97 -19.19
CA LEU A 229 -6.81 13.39 -19.21
C LEU A 229 -5.90 14.08 -20.24
N ALA A 230 -6.42 14.33 -21.45
CA ALA A 230 -5.69 15.04 -22.51
C ALA A 230 -5.32 16.46 -22.06
N ARG A 231 -6.26 17.21 -21.48
CA ARG A 231 -6.01 18.55 -20.94
C ARG A 231 -4.92 18.56 -19.85
N GLN A 232 -4.95 17.60 -18.93
CA GLN A 232 -3.94 17.56 -17.86
C GLN A 232 -2.55 17.17 -18.37
N ARG A 233 -2.46 16.26 -19.35
CA ARG A 233 -1.17 15.92 -19.99
C ARG A 233 -0.56 17.11 -20.70
N ALA A 234 -1.35 17.86 -21.48
CA ALA A 234 -0.88 19.05 -22.17
C ALA A 234 -0.32 20.11 -21.21
N ARG A 235 -0.91 20.28 -20.01
CA ARG A 235 -0.41 21.19 -18.97
C ARG A 235 0.95 20.79 -18.37
N LEU A 236 1.32 19.50 -18.44
CA LEU A 236 2.61 19.03 -17.91
C LEU A 236 3.75 19.12 -18.91
N GLU A 237 3.42 19.26 -20.20
CA GLU A 237 4.39 19.35 -21.31
C GLU A 237 4.79 20.80 -21.64
N GLY A 238 3.97 21.78 -21.25
CA GLY A 238 4.22 23.22 -21.39
C GLY A 238 4.86 23.81 -20.15
#